data_a2b4953649a4a17118632d538874c4f0
#
_entry.id   a2b4953649a4a17118632d538874c4f0
#
_cell.length_a   1.000
_cell.length_b   1.000
_cell.length_c   1.000
_cell.angle_alpha   90.00
_cell.angle_beta   90.00
_cell.angle_gamma   90.00
#
_symmetry.space_group_name_H-M   'P 1'
#
loop_
_entity.id
_entity.type
_entity.pdbx_description
1 polymer ?
#
loop_
_entity_poly.entity_id
_entity_poly.type
_entity_poly.pdbx_seq_one_letter_code
_entity_poly.pdbx_strand_id
1 'polypeptide(L)'
;RDISPDNSAVQNNLFLRDAMLYYSPNKHWRFGFGQTKLPGNRQRQTSSGNLQFTDRSNTNALFTLDRDKGFWIVNTMKSKKNVIVSNTFALTSGEGRINSDKTNGLCYSFRSEILPFGQFKNNGDYIESDLFFEEKLKLSVGMSYSFNNRTSRVAGQLGEYLYNKQLADIHYYGVDFAMKRKGWSMTGELYRRTSKNGISINPNDPTKANFVYSGTGFLLQSGYLYNPKNEFSLRYGLTSPDQSITAYVSRLNEYMVGYSHYFFRHNLKLQTDAAYFAGPSQEFLQWRFTGVVTF
;
A
#
# COMPACT_ATOMS: atom_id res chain seq x y z
N ARG A 1 -6.81 9.34 8.70
CA ARG A 1 -7.66 8.28 9.29
C ARG A 1 -7.48 7.06 8.42
N ASP A 2 -6.85 6.00 8.94
CA ASP A 2 -7.02 4.69 8.36
C ASP A 2 -8.52 4.38 8.47
N ILE A 3 -9.25 4.56 7.38
CA ILE A 3 -10.63 4.09 7.28
C ILE A 3 -10.53 2.57 7.14
N SER A 4 -10.25 1.93 8.24
CA SER A 4 -10.47 0.51 8.38
C SER A 4 -11.94 0.37 8.76
N PRO A 5 -12.78 -0.30 7.95
CA PRO A 5 -14.20 -0.52 8.29
C PRO A 5 -14.40 -1.49 9.46
N ASP A 6 -13.41 -1.72 10.24
CA ASP A 6 -13.41 -2.66 11.34
C ASP A 6 -13.95 -2.00 12.62
N ASN A 7 -15.24 -1.69 12.62
CA ASN A 7 -16.01 -1.26 13.81
C ASN A 7 -16.49 -2.44 14.67
N SER A 8 -15.78 -3.56 14.69
CA SER A 8 -16.12 -4.61 15.65
C SER A 8 -15.54 -4.25 17.03
N ALA A 9 -16.36 -4.40 18.08
CA ALA A 9 -16.02 -4.11 19.48
C ALA A 9 -14.80 -4.88 20.04
N VAL A 10 -14.20 -5.75 19.24
CA VAL A 10 -12.99 -6.55 19.55
C VAL A 10 -11.69 -5.76 19.29
N GLN A 11 -11.75 -4.60 18.62
CA GLN A 11 -10.55 -3.83 18.23
C GLN A 11 -9.84 -3.10 19.36
N ASN A 12 -10.47 -2.92 20.49
CA ASN A 12 -9.93 -2.05 21.53
C ASN A 12 -8.64 -2.54 22.22
N ASN A 13 -8.13 -3.73 21.89
CA ASN A 13 -7.02 -4.33 22.66
C ASN A 13 -5.75 -4.67 21.86
N LEU A 14 -5.66 -4.37 20.56
CA LEU A 14 -4.45 -4.65 19.78
C LEU A 14 -3.69 -3.38 19.40
N PHE A 15 -2.97 -2.84 20.37
CA PHE A 15 -2.04 -1.70 20.18
C PHE A 15 -0.84 -2.05 19.29
N LEU A 16 -0.48 -3.34 19.21
CA LEU A 16 0.71 -3.79 18.51
C LEU A 16 0.47 -3.85 17.00
N ARG A 17 1.12 -2.96 16.26
CA ARG A 17 1.07 -2.96 14.78
C ARG A 17 2.15 -3.85 14.18
N ASP A 18 3.37 -3.71 14.61
CA ASP A 18 4.53 -4.44 14.11
C ASP A 18 5.29 -5.05 15.29
N ALA A 19 5.62 -6.35 15.20
CA ALA A 19 6.46 -7.06 16.14
C ALA A 19 7.24 -8.13 15.38
N MET A 20 8.54 -7.93 15.21
CA MET A 20 9.39 -8.78 14.40
C MET A 20 10.67 -9.15 15.15
N LEU A 21 10.98 -10.43 15.12
CA LEU A 21 12.29 -10.94 15.44
C LEU A 21 13.06 -11.15 14.13
N TYR A 22 14.28 -10.63 14.06
CA TYR A 22 15.13 -10.77 12.88
C TYR A 22 16.43 -11.51 13.21
N TYR A 23 16.83 -12.39 12.29
CA TYR A 23 18.13 -13.02 12.27
C TYR A 23 18.83 -12.71 10.94
N SER A 24 20.04 -12.13 11.01
CA SER A 24 20.83 -11.76 9.83
C SER A 24 22.18 -12.48 9.89
N PRO A 25 22.33 -13.66 9.26
CA PRO A 25 23.59 -14.42 9.28
C PRO A 25 24.72 -13.70 8.55
N ASN A 26 24.38 -12.82 7.62
CA ASN A 26 25.31 -11.99 6.86
C ASN A 26 24.59 -10.75 6.28
N LYS A 27 25.34 -9.88 5.59
CA LYS A 27 24.80 -8.65 5.00
C LYS A 27 23.81 -8.84 3.85
N HIS A 28 23.67 -10.05 3.32
CA HIS A 28 22.81 -10.35 2.17
C HIS A 28 21.48 -10.97 2.56
N TRP A 29 21.44 -11.67 3.68
CA TRP A 29 20.27 -12.42 4.11
C TRP A 29 19.75 -11.96 5.46
N ARG A 30 18.43 -11.81 5.52
CA ARG A 30 17.69 -11.56 6.77
C ARG A 30 16.47 -12.47 6.81
N PHE A 31 16.32 -13.17 7.91
CA PHE A 31 15.15 -13.99 8.22
C PHE A 31 14.34 -13.28 9.29
N GLY A 32 13.02 -13.22 9.13
CA GLY A 32 12.12 -12.57 10.06
C GLY A 32 11.01 -13.51 10.50
N PHE A 33 10.59 -13.39 11.74
CA PHE A 33 9.41 -14.06 12.28
C PHE A 33 8.61 -13.04 13.10
N GLY A 34 7.28 -13.02 12.93
CA GLY A 34 6.42 -12.13 13.70
C GLY A 34 5.28 -11.55 12.90
N GLN A 35 4.97 -10.27 13.11
CA GLN A 35 3.88 -9.52 12.50
C GLN A 35 4.38 -8.22 11.91
N THR A 36 4.19 -8.03 10.61
CA THR A 36 4.50 -6.77 9.91
C THR A 36 3.76 -6.67 8.58
N LYS A 37 3.97 -5.58 7.83
CA LYS A 37 3.40 -5.39 6.49
C LYS A 37 3.89 -6.48 5.54
N LEU A 38 2.98 -7.00 4.72
CA LEU A 38 3.34 -7.89 3.62
C LEU A 38 4.16 -7.14 2.55
N PRO A 39 5.04 -7.83 1.82
CA PRO A 39 5.84 -7.23 0.73
C PRO A 39 4.94 -6.94 -0.49
N GLY A 40 4.15 -5.88 -0.39
CA GLY A 40 3.16 -5.44 -1.37
C GLY A 40 3.51 -4.12 -2.03
N ASN A 41 2.49 -3.32 -2.27
CA ASN A 41 2.58 -2.04 -2.96
C ASN A 41 3.42 -0.99 -2.21
N ARG A 42 4.10 -0.14 -2.98
CA ARG A 42 5.03 0.88 -2.48
C ARG A 42 4.35 1.87 -1.53
N GLN A 43 3.19 2.41 -1.90
CA GLN A 43 2.51 3.40 -1.08
C GLN A 43 2.11 2.85 0.30
N ARG A 44 1.79 1.56 0.41
CA ARG A 44 1.55 0.91 1.70
C ARG A 44 2.85 0.71 2.50
N GLN A 45 3.96 0.36 1.83
CA GLN A 45 5.26 0.22 2.47
C GLN A 45 5.77 1.55 3.04
N THR A 46 5.53 2.65 2.34
CA THR A 46 5.82 4.02 2.82
C THR A 46 5.08 4.29 4.14
N SER A 47 5.80 4.84 5.11
CA SER A 47 5.21 5.27 6.39
C SER A 47 4.18 6.38 6.15
N SER A 48 3.09 6.40 6.93
CA SER A 48 2.10 7.48 6.85
C SER A 48 2.67 8.87 7.16
N GLY A 49 3.70 8.94 8.00
CA GLY A 49 4.43 10.19 8.24
C GLY A 49 5.22 10.71 7.04
N ASN A 50 5.59 9.82 6.10
CA ASN A 50 6.45 10.14 4.95
C ASN A 50 5.68 10.35 3.65
N LEU A 51 4.37 10.56 3.72
CA LEU A 51 3.53 10.81 2.55
C LEU A 51 3.66 12.25 2.05
N GLN A 52 3.54 12.43 0.74
CA GLN A 52 3.54 13.71 0.03
C GLN A 52 2.19 14.42 0.12
N PHE A 53 1.09 13.67 0.26
CA PHE A 53 -0.27 14.14 0.48
C PHE A 53 -0.73 13.84 1.90
N THR A 54 -1.85 14.41 2.32
CA THR A 54 -2.41 14.19 3.66
C THR A 54 -2.77 12.73 3.91
N ASP A 55 -3.06 11.97 2.84
CA ASP A 55 -3.39 10.55 2.92
C ASP A 55 -2.94 9.78 1.67
N ARG A 56 -3.03 8.46 1.75
CA ARG A 56 -2.80 7.57 0.63
C ARG A 56 -3.92 7.68 -0.41
N SER A 57 -3.64 7.24 -1.64
CA SER A 57 -4.61 7.23 -2.73
C SER A 57 -5.78 6.27 -2.46
N ASN A 58 -6.93 6.55 -3.09
CA ASN A 58 -8.05 5.62 -3.13
C ASN A 58 -7.64 4.27 -3.75
N THR A 59 -6.76 4.29 -4.74
CA THR A 59 -6.20 3.08 -5.35
C THR A 59 -5.48 2.22 -4.31
N ASN A 60 -4.65 2.83 -3.45
CA ASN A 60 -4.02 2.10 -2.35
C ASN A 60 -5.06 1.53 -1.37
N ALA A 61 -6.13 2.27 -1.05
CA ALA A 61 -7.15 1.78 -0.13
C ALA A 61 -7.78 0.46 -0.58
N LEU A 62 -8.01 0.30 -1.89
CA LEU A 62 -8.60 -0.90 -2.46
C LEU A 62 -7.60 -2.05 -2.67
N PHE A 63 -6.35 -1.74 -3.06
CA PHE A 63 -5.37 -2.76 -3.47
C PHE A 63 -4.29 -3.07 -2.43
N THR A 64 -4.36 -2.47 -1.26
CA THR A 64 -3.33 -2.67 -0.22
C THR A 64 -3.19 -4.13 0.20
N LEU A 65 -1.94 -4.57 0.42
CA LEU A 65 -1.59 -5.73 1.21
C LEU A 65 -1.16 -5.22 2.59
N ASP A 66 -1.90 -5.60 3.64
CA ASP A 66 -1.61 -5.08 4.97
C ASP A 66 -0.73 -6.04 5.79
N ARG A 67 -0.77 -5.87 7.08
CA ARG A 67 0.02 -6.64 8.06
C ARG A 67 -0.54 -8.03 8.25
N ASP A 68 0.37 -8.97 8.42
CA ASP A 68 0.02 -10.35 8.73
C ASP A 68 1.09 -10.98 9.65
N LYS A 69 0.84 -12.19 10.12
CA LYS A 69 1.72 -12.97 11.00
C LYS A 69 2.36 -14.12 10.23
N GLY A 70 3.67 -14.33 10.42
CA GLY A 70 4.36 -15.42 9.74
C GLY A 70 5.86 -15.26 9.66
N PHE A 71 6.44 -15.69 8.53
CA PHE A 71 7.86 -15.71 8.26
C PHE A 71 8.20 -14.85 7.05
N TRP A 72 9.36 -14.18 7.11
CA TRP A 72 9.92 -13.37 6.03
C TRP A 72 11.34 -13.80 5.71
N ILE A 73 11.68 -13.80 4.45
CA ILE A 73 13.04 -13.98 3.96
C ILE A 73 13.36 -12.78 3.07
N VAL A 74 14.42 -12.07 3.41
CA VAL A 74 14.89 -10.93 2.63
C VAL A 74 16.31 -11.24 2.14
N ASN A 75 16.51 -11.10 0.84
CA ASN A 75 17.81 -11.17 0.21
C ASN A 75 18.13 -9.83 -0.47
N THR A 76 19.28 -9.23 -0.14
CA THR A 76 19.73 -7.99 -0.75
C THR A 76 21.14 -8.17 -1.34
N MET A 77 21.26 -7.84 -2.61
CA MET A 77 22.52 -7.91 -3.36
C MET A 77 22.91 -6.53 -3.89
N LYS A 78 24.18 -6.22 -3.81
CA LYS A 78 24.74 -4.98 -4.36
C LYS A 78 25.88 -5.33 -5.32
N SER A 79 25.75 -4.88 -6.56
CA SER A 79 26.77 -5.10 -7.58
C SER A 79 27.93 -4.09 -7.45
N LYS A 80 29.06 -4.37 -8.12
CA LYS A 80 30.20 -3.44 -8.23
C LYS A 80 29.81 -2.10 -8.91
N LYS A 81 28.78 -2.09 -9.75
CA LYS A 81 28.24 -0.88 -10.40
C LYS A 81 27.18 -0.14 -9.55
N ASN A 82 27.11 -0.43 -8.25
CA ASN A 82 26.14 0.13 -7.31
C ASN A 82 24.66 -0.20 -7.59
N VAL A 83 24.36 -1.10 -8.51
CA VAL A 83 22.99 -1.61 -8.66
C VAL A 83 22.64 -2.44 -7.43
N ILE A 84 21.48 -2.17 -6.84
CA ILE A 84 20.98 -2.92 -5.68
C ILE A 84 19.73 -3.69 -6.12
N VAL A 85 19.65 -4.97 -5.76
CA VAL A 85 18.48 -5.81 -5.94
C VAL A 85 18.08 -6.35 -4.57
N SER A 86 16.83 -6.18 -4.21
CA SER A 86 16.26 -6.72 -2.98
C SER A 86 15.06 -7.60 -3.28
N ASN A 87 15.06 -8.81 -2.74
CA ASN A 87 13.97 -9.75 -2.87
C ASN A 87 13.42 -10.06 -1.49
N THR A 88 12.11 -9.98 -1.32
CA THR A 88 11.42 -10.33 -0.08
C THR A 88 10.37 -11.38 -0.38
N PHE A 89 10.40 -12.47 0.36
CA PHE A 89 9.36 -13.48 0.38
C PHE A 89 8.73 -13.51 1.76
N ALA A 90 7.42 -13.69 1.84
CA ALA A 90 6.68 -13.87 3.09
C ALA A 90 5.69 -15.04 2.97
N LEU A 91 5.65 -15.85 4.02
CA LEU A 91 4.67 -16.91 4.23
C LEU A 91 3.91 -16.61 5.51
N THR A 92 2.62 -16.34 5.40
CA THR A 92 1.83 -15.81 6.50
C THR A 92 0.46 -16.45 6.61
N SER A 93 -0.29 -16.12 7.68
CA SER A 93 -1.59 -16.71 7.99
C SER A 93 -2.70 -16.36 6.98
N GLY A 94 -2.58 -15.24 6.25
CA GLY A 94 -3.57 -14.80 5.27
C GLY A 94 -4.75 -13.98 5.81
N GLU A 95 -4.94 -13.94 7.13
CA GLU A 95 -6.12 -13.37 7.78
C GLU A 95 -5.83 -12.06 8.54
N GLY A 96 -4.59 -11.57 8.46
CA GLY A 96 -4.18 -10.32 9.08
C GLY A 96 -3.87 -10.43 10.59
N ARG A 97 -3.86 -9.26 11.24
CA ARG A 97 -3.46 -9.15 12.66
C ARG A 97 -4.46 -9.80 13.61
N ILE A 98 -5.73 -9.62 13.33
CA ILE A 98 -6.84 -10.13 14.14
C ILE A 98 -7.47 -11.29 13.36
N ASN A 99 -7.27 -12.48 13.86
CA ASN A 99 -7.82 -13.69 13.26
C ASN A 99 -8.74 -14.33 14.29
N SER A 100 -10.05 -14.35 14.00
CA SER A 100 -11.05 -15.09 14.76
C SER A 100 -11.36 -16.47 14.15
N ASP A 101 -11.08 -16.65 12.85
CA ASP A 101 -11.44 -17.86 12.14
C ASP A 101 -10.21 -18.66 11.70
N LYS A 102 -10.24 -19.97 11.92
CA LYS A 102 -9.21 -20.90 11.44
C LYS A 102 -9.60 -21.37 10.03
N THR A 103 -9.07 -20.70 9.02
CA THR A 103 -9.37 -21.02 7.61
C THR A 103 -8.51 -22.13 7.03
N ASN A 104 -7.40 -22.49 7.68
CA ASN A 104 -6.37 -23.40 7.18
C ASN A 104 -5.77 -22.99 5.82
N GLY A 105 -5.92 -21.72 5.46
CA GLY A 105 -5.26 -21.10 4.31
C GLY A 105 -3.93 -20.46 4.69
N LEU A 106 -3.14 -20.10 3.68
CA LEU A 106 -1.87 -19.38 3.84
C LEU A 106 -1.76 -18.29 2.78
N CYS A 107 -1.03 -17.24 3.11
CA CYS A 107 -0.69 -16.19 2.17
C CYS A 107 0.80 -16.27 1.80
N TYR A 108 1.06 -16.35 0.49
CA TYR A 108 2.39 -16.35 -0.11
C TYR A 108 2.58 -15.00 -0.78
N SER A 109 3.55 -14.21 -0.33
CA SER A 109 3.80 -12.89 -0.89
C SER A 109 5.26 -12.76 -1.30
N PHE A 110 5.49 -12.11 -2.42
CA PHE A 110 6.82 -11.88 -2.98
C PHE A 110 6.93 -10.43 -3.49
N ARG A 111 8.07 -9.80 -3.24
CA ARG A 111 8.45 -8.52 -3.82
C ARG A 111 9.91 -8.55 -4.26
N SER A 112 10.15 -8.16 -5.50
CA SER A 112 11.49 -7.86 -6.02
C SER A 112 11.60 -6.37 -6.32
N GLU A 113 12.70 -5.77 -5.96
CA GLU A 113 12.98 -4.36 -6.18
C GLU A 113 14.40 -4.16 -6.69
N ILE A 114 14.55 -3.29 -7.68
CA ILE A 114 15.84 -2.92 -8.24
C ILE A 114 16.06 -1.41 -8.14
N LEU A 115 17.23 -1.00 -7.66
CA LEU A 115 17.72 0.37 -7.65
C LEU A 115 18.91 0.46 -8.66
N PRO A 116 18.62 0.73 -9.93
CA PRO A 116 19.66 0.69 -10.98
C PRO A 116 20.71 1.78 -10.83
N PHE A 117 20.38 2.90 -10.19
CA PHE A 117 21.29 4.02 -9.95
C PHE A 117 21.79 4.09 -8.49
N GLY A 118 21.69 2.96 -7.77
CA GLY A 118 22.13 2.84 -6.39
C GLY A 118 21.19 3.47 -5.37
N GLN A 119 21.61 3.43 -4.11
CA GLN A 119 20.84 3.88 -2.97
C GLN A 119 20.44 5.36 -3.08
N PHE A 120 19.21 5.68 -2.69
CA PHE A 120 18.76 7.04 -2.43
C PHE A 120 19.43 7.60 -1.17
N LYS A 121 19.63 8.93 -1.09
CA LYS A 121 20.09 9.59 0.13
C LYS A 121 19.13 9.22 1.30
N ASN A 122 19.72 8.88 2.44
CA ASN A 122 18.97 8.52 3.67
C ASN A 122 17.88 7.45 3.48
N ASN A 123 18.11 6.44 2.64
CA ASN A 123 17.15 5.41 2.30
C ASN A 123 15.80 5.97 1.82
N GLY A 124 15.87 7.03 1.02
CA GLY A 124 14.73 7.84 0.61
C GLY A 124 13.82 7.21 -0.44
N ASP A 125 14.04 5.97 -0.84
CA ASP A 125 13.21 5.20 -1.77
C ASP A 125 11.79 4.96 -1.26
N TYR A 126 11.60 4.89 0.07
CA TYR A 126 10.31 4.80 0.77
C TYR A 126 9.93 6.07 1.55
N ILE A 127 10.47 7.21 1.15
CA ILE A 127 10.07 8.53 1.62
C ILE A 127 9.54 9.26 0.41
N GLU A 128 8.29 9.72 0.40
CA GLU A 128 7.77 10.52 -0.71
C GLU A 128 8.42 11.91 -0.70
N SER A 129 8.31 12.66 -1.80
CA SER A 129 9.04 13.93 -2.01
C SER A 129 10.58 13.78 -2.08
N ASP A 130 11.25 14.70 -2.75
CA ASP A 130 12.71 14.70 -2.84
C ASP A 130 13.35 15.66 -1.80
N LEU A 131 13.00 15.48 -0.52
CA LEU A 131 13.45 16.34 0.59
C LEU A 131 14.97 16.28 0.87
N PHE A 132 15.68 15.33 0.28
CA PHE A 132 17.13 15.20 0.38
C PHE A 132 17.86 15.75 -0.84
N PHE A 133 17.12 16.27 -1.80
CA PHE A 133 17.66 16.86 -3.03
C PHE A 133 18.66 15.94 -3.72
N GLU A 134 18.16 14.90 -4.38
CA GLU A 134 19.00 13.99 -5.18
C GLU A 134 19.62 14.73 -6.36
N GLU A 135 20.92 14.94 -6.38
CA GLU A 135 21.61 15.65 -7.45
C GLU A 135 21.57 14.88 -8.77
N LYS A 136 21.69 13.56 -8.67
CA LYS A 136 21.62 12.63 -9.80
C LYS A 136 20.28 11.90 -9.75
N LEU A 137 19.82 11.48 -10.93
CA LEU A 137 18.62 10.66 -11.02
C LEU A 137 18.76 9.42 -10.13
N LYS A 138 17.78 9.20 -9.29
CA LYS A 138 17.56 7.97 -8.54
C LYS A 138 16.24 7.32 -9.00
N LEU A 139 16.27 6.01 -9.11
CA LEU A 139 15.14 5.22 -9.55
C LEU A 139 15.09 3.94 -8.72
N SER A 140 13.91 3.58 -8.27
CA SER A 140 13.57 2.27 -7.73
C SER A 140 12.42 1.72 -8.58
N VAL A 141 12.50 0.48 -9.01
CA VAL A 141 11.44 -0.24 -9.71
C VAL A 141 11.14 -1.50 -8.92
N GLY A 142 9.86 -1.73 -8.61
CA GLY A 142 9.39 -2.87 -7.83
C GLY A 142 8.34 -3.68 -8.57
N MET A 143 8.32 -4.98 -8.32
CA MET A 143 7.24 -5.87 -8.67
C MET A 143 6.83 -6.68 -7.44
N SER A 144 5.54 -6.94 -7.29
CA SER A 144 5.00 -7.71 -6.18
C SER A 144 3.91 -8.66 -6.64
N TYR A 145 3.86 -9.80 -6.00
CA TYR A 145 2.83 -10.82 -6.18
C TYR A 145 2.39 -11.34 -4.82
N SER A 146 1.10 -11.59 -4.65
CA SER A 146 0.59 -12.27 -3.46
C SER A 146 -0.52 -13.24 -3.86
N PHE A 147 -0.46 -14.43 -3.30
CA PHE A 147 -1.53 -15.41 -3.36
C PHE A 147 -2.01 -15.70 -1.94
N ASN A 148 -3.23 -15.29 -1.65
CA ASN A 148 -3.89 -15.57 -0.38
C ASN A 148 -4.92 -16.68 -0.60
N ASN A 149 -4.58 -17.86 -0.12
CA ASN A 149 -5.39 -19.06 -0.28
C ASN A 149 -6.44 -19.14 0.83
N ARG A 150 -7.71 -19.32 0.46
CA ARG A 150 -8.82 -19.58 1.38
C ARG A 150 -8.96 -18.52 2.48
N THR A 151 -8.85 -17.25 2.14
CA THR A 151 -9.12 -16.17 3.10
C THR A 151 -10.61 -16.01 3.35
N SER A 152 -10.96 -15.68 4.59
CA SER A 152 -12.33 -15.39 5.01
C SER A 152 -12.75 -13.93 4.80
N ARG A 153 -11.79 -13.03 4.43
CA ARG A 153 -12.02 -11.59 4.36
C ARG A 153 -11.97 -11.05 2.94
N VAL A 154 -12.72 -9.97 2.70
CA VAL A 154 -12.83 -9.31 1.39
C VAL A 154 -11.53 -8.68 0.86
N ALA A 155 -10.57 -8.39 1.72
CA ALA A 155 -9.27 -7.86 1.33
C ALA A 155 -8.09 -8.71 1.85
N GLY A 156 -8.34 -9.96 2.20
CA GLY A 156 -7.35 -10.86 2.78
C GLY A 156 -7.03 -10.49 4.24
N GLN A 157 -6.08 -9.58 4.45
CA GLN A 157 -5.65 -9.17 5.79
C GLN A 157 -6.59 -8.15 6.45
N LEU A 158 -7.51 -7.57 5.70
CA LEU A 158 -8.41 -6.48 6.12
C LEU A 158 -9.83 -6.66 5.60
N GLY A 159 -10.72 -5.81 6.09
CA GLY A 159 -12.10 -5.73 5.65
C GLY A 159 -13.02 -6.70 6.37
N GLU A 160 -14.27 -6.75 5.93
CA GLU A 160 -15.32 -7.58 6.50
C GLU A 160 -15.13 -9.05 6.14
N TYR A 161 -15.75 -9.92 6.92
CA TYR A 161 -15.81 -11.35 6.62
C TYR A 161 -16.80 -11.64 5.50
N LEU A 162 -16.48 -12.59 4.66
CA LEU A 162 -17.42 -13.14 3.69
C LEU A 162 -18.53 -13.87 4.43
N TYR A 163 -19.78 -13.73 3.96
CA TYR A 163 -20.93 -14.37 4.57
C TYR A 163 -20.84 -15.90 4.48
N ASN A 164 -21.58 -16.59 5.35
CA ASN A 164 -21.69 -18.05 5.39
C ASN A 164 -20.36 -18.79 5.53
N LYS A 165 -19.34 -18.16 6.16
CA LYS A 165 -17.98 -18.71 6.27
C LYS A 165 -17.37 -19.06 4.90
N GLN A 166 -17.81 -18.39 3.85
CA GLN A 166 -17.24 -18.57 2.53
C GLN A 166 -15.76 -18.19 2.54
N LEU A 167 -14.96 -18.91 1.77
CA LEU A 167 -13.54 -18.68 1.63
C LEU A 167 -13.22 -18.33 0.17
N ALA A 168 -12.35 -17.33 -0.02
CA ALA A 168 -11.92 -16.85 -1.31
C ALA A 168 -10.42 -17.08 -1.51
N ASP A 169 -10.04 -17.36 -2.75
CA ASP A 169 -8.65 -17.30 -3.19
C ASP A 169 -8.41 -15.94 -3.85
N ILE A 170 -7.38 -15.21 -3.41
CA ILE A 170 -7.06 -13.88 -3.91
C ILE A 170 -5.67 -13.88 -4.51
N HIS A 171 -5.55 -13.46 -5.77
CA HIS A 171 -4.28 -13.15 -6.42
C HIS A 171 -4.13 -11.64 -6.56
N TYR A 172 -2.97 -11.14 -6.20
CA TYR A 172 -2.58 -9.75 -6.33
C TYR A 172 -1.28 -9.65 -7.12
N TYR A 173 -1.23 -8.71 -8.04
CA TYR A 173 -0.06 -8.34 -8.83
C TYR A 173 0.13 -6.83 -8.73
N GLY A 174 1.36 -6.41 -8.52
CA GLY A 174 1.72 -4.99 -8.46
C GLY A 174 3.03 -4.72 -9.17
N VAL A 175 3.09 -3.60 -9.88
CA VAL A 175 4.34 -3.02 -10.41
C VAL A 175 4.37 -1.58 -9.99
N ASP A 176 5.52 -1.11 -9.55
CA ASP A 176 5.70 0.25 -9.07
C ASP A 176 7.07 0.82 -9.41
N PHE A 177 7.16 2.14 -9.39
CA PHE A 177 8.43 2.85 -9.42
C PHE A 177 8.41 4.07 -8.51
N ALA A 178 9.60 4.50 -8.08
CA ALA A 178 9.84 5.80 -7.48
C ALA A 178 11.08 6.43 -8.11
N MET A 179 10.98 7.70 -8.46
CA MET A 179 12.03 8.46 -9.12
C MET A 179 12.22 9.80 -8.43
N LYS A 180 13.49 10.22 -8.26
CA LYS A 180 13.83 11.52 -7.65
C LYS A 180 15.03 12.16 -8.34
N ARG A 181 14.96 13.50 -8.50
CA ARG A 181 16.07 14.33 -8.97
C ARG A 181 15.80 15.81 -8.74
N LYS A 182 16.75 16.51 -8.11
CA LYS A 182 16.76 17.99 -7.98
C LYS A 182 15.43 18.60 -7.52
N GLY A 183 14.84 18.03 -6.48
CA GLY A 183 13.57 18.46 -5.93
C GLY A 183 12.32 17.88 -6.61
N TRP A 184 12.47 17.19 -7.75
CA TRP A 184 11.39 16.44 -8.39
C TRP A 184 11.29 15.04 -7.80
N SER A 185 10.08 14.63 -7.51
CA SER A 185 9.73 13.26 -7.14
C SER A 185 8.55 12.77 -7.98
N MET A 186 8.58 11.49 -8.34
CA MET A 186 7.49 10.82 -9.04
C MET A 186 7.35 9.39 -8.53
N THR A 187 6.14 8.96 -8.30
CA THR A 187 5.79 7.58 -7.94
C THR A 187 4.64 7.11 -8.81
N GLY A 188 4.75 5.92 -9.37
CA GLY A 188 3.69 5.28 -10.12
C GLY A 188 3.47 3.85 -9.64
N GLU A 189 2.22 3.41 -9.65
CA GLU A 189 1.84 2.05 -9.24
C GLU A 189 0.72 1.54 -10.15
N LEU A 190 0.83 0.27 -10.56
CA LEU A 190 -0.17 -0.46 -11.33
C LEU A 190 -0.52 -1.74 -10.58
N TYR A 191 -1.81 -2.03 -10.46
CA TYR A 191 -2.31 -3.17 -9.70
C TYR A 191 -3.28 -4.01 -10.52
N ARG A 192 -3.25 -5.28 -10.26
CA ARG A 192 -4.28 -6.23 -10.67
C ARG A 192 -4.64 -7.13 -9.49
N ARG A 193 -5.93 -7.27 -9.19
CA ARG A 193 -6.42 -8.27 -8.24
C ARG A 193 -7.50 -9.11 -8.91
N THR A 194 -7.42 -10.42 -8.71
CA THR A 194 -8.45 -11.36 -9.11
C THR A 194 -8.81 -12.24 -7.93
N SER A 195 -10.02 -12.76 -7.90
CA SER A 195 -10.41 -13.72 -6.88
C SER A 195 -11.28 -14.84 -7.42
N LYS A 196 -11.17 -15.99 -6.78
CA LYS A 196 -12.09 -17.11 -6.95
C LYS A 196 -12.98 -17.19 -5.71
N ASN A 197 -14.28 -17.35 -5.90
CA ASN A 197 -15.28 -17.37 -4.82
C ASN A 197 -15.29 -16.07 -3.98
N GLY A 198 -14.99 -14.94 -4.60
CA GLY A 198 -14.82 -13.66 -3.90
C GLY A 198 -16.12 -12.89 -3.66
N ILE A 199 -17.31 -13.40 -4.01
CA ILE A 199 -18.61 -12.75 -3.79
C ILE A 199 -19.44 -13.62 -2.87
N SER A 200 -19.96 -13.06 -1.79
CA SER A 200 -20.85 -13.74 -0.85
C SER A 200 -22.07 -12.89 -0.56
N ILE A 201 -23.24 -13.51 -0.62
CA ILE A 201 -24.53 -12.85 -0.39
C ILE A 201 -24.92 -13.01 1.07
N ASN A 202 -25.47 -11.94 1.66
CA ASN A 202 -25.99 -11.98 3.02
C ASN A 202 -27.21 -12.93 3.10
N PRO A 203 -27.19 -13.96 3.94
CA PRO A 203 -28.29 -14.92 4.02
C PRO A 203 -29.59 -14.31 4.54
N ASN A 204 -29.53 -13.21 5.30
CA ASN A 204 -30.67 -12.52 5.87
C ASN A 204 -31.15 -11.32 5.01
N ASP A 205 -30.38 -10.90 4.03
CA ASP A 205 -30.69 -9.76 3.16
C ASP A 205 -30.00 -9.95 1.79
N PRO A 206 -30.68 -10.59 0.83
CA PRO A 206 -30.10 -10.87 -0.49
C PRO A 206 -29.69 -9.63 -1.30
N THR A 207 -30.08 -8.43 -0.87
CA THR A 207 -29.66 -7.17 -1.51
C THR A 207 -28.25 -6.74 -1.11
N LYS A 208 -27.69 -7.35 -0.07
CA LYS A 208 -26.33 -7.06 0.45
C LYS A 208 -25.37 -8.17 0.11
N ALA A 209 -24.19 -7.77 -0.35
CA ALA A 209 -23.09 -8.67 -0.65
C ALA A 209 -21.78 -8.15 -0.06
N ASN A 210 -20.96 -9.06 0.48
CA ASN A 210 -19.55 -8.80 0.75
C ASN A 210 -18.74 -9.42 -0.39
N PHE A 211 -17.77 -8.66 -0.92
CA PHE A 211 -17.03 -9.10 -2.09
C PHE A 211 -15.57 -8.65 -2.04
N VAL A 212 -14.71 -9.46 -2.62
CA VAL A 212 -13.32 -9.10 -2.89
C VAL A 212 -13.30 -8.12 -4.06
N TYR A 213 -12.73 -6.94 -3.86
CA TYR A 213 -12.53 -6.01 -4.97
C TYR A 213 -11.57 -6.65 -5.98
N SER A 214 -12.09 -7.17 -7.08
CA SER A 214 -11.34 -7.68 -8.24
C SER A 214 -11.33 -6.62 -9.34
N GLY A 215 -10.18 -6.38 -9.95
CA GLY A 215 -10.06 -5.30 -10.94
C GLY A 215 -8.64 -4.82 -11.13
N THR A 216 -8.51 -3.66 -11.74
CA THR A 216 -7.23 -2.96 -11.97
C THR A 216 -7.21 -1.62 -11.22
N GLY A 217 -6.02 -1.22 -10.79
CA GLY A 217 -5.76 0.09 -10.20
C GLY A 217 -4.53 0.72 -10.80
N PHE A 218 -4.57 2.03 -10.99
CA PHE A 218 -3.44 2.84 -11.45
C PHE A 218 -3.29 4.05 -10.55
N LEU A 219 -2.05 4.38 -10.21
CA LEU A 219 -1.67 5.57 -9.47
C LEU A 219 -0.47 6.22 -10.15
N LEU A 220 -0.54 7.51 -10.35
CA LEU A 220 0.61 8.35 -10.70
C LEU A 220 0.60 9.60 -9.81
N GLN A 221 1.73 9.85 -9.17
CA GLN A 221 1.89 10.97 -8.24
C GLN A 221 3.22 11.65 -8.52
N SER A 222 3.25 12.97 -8.52
CA SER A 222 4.47 13.76 -8.72
C SER A 222 4.45 14.98 -7.81
N GLY A 223 5.63 15.44 -7.40
CA GLY A 223 5.81 16.68 -6.67
C GLY A 223 7.09 17.39 -7.03
N TYR A 224 7.06 18.69 -6.82
CA TYR A 224 8.21 19.57 -7.04
C TYR A 224 8.43 20.51 -5.86
N LEU A 225 9.61 20.37 -5.26
CA LEU A 225 10.11 21.30 -4.25
C LEU A 225 10.68 22.53 -4.95
N TYR A 226 9.93 23.62 -5.00
CA TYR A 226 10.46 24.87 -5.58
C TYR A 226 11.44 25.59 -4.64
N ASN A 227 11.46 25.19 -3.37
CA ASN A 227 12.51 25.49 -2.40
C ASN A 227 12.56 24.37 -1.34
N PRO A 228 13.57 24.32 -0.45
CA PRO A 228 13.74 23.22 0.50
C PRO A 228 12.57 22.97 1.47
N LYS A 229 11.63 23.90 1.57
CA LYS A 229 10.52 23.84 2.54
C LYS A 229 9.15 23.74 1.90
N ASN A 230 9.01 23.96 0.61
CA ASN A 230 7.69 24.09 -0.02
C ASN A 230 7.58 23.23 -1.27
N GLU A 231 6.51 22.48 -1.37
CA GLU A 231 6.23 21.54 -2.45
C GLU A 231 4.82 21.71 -3.01
N PHE A 232 4.70 21.69 -4.33
CA PHE A 232 3.45 21.44 -5.01
C PHE A 232 3.43 20.01 -5.52
N SER A 233 2.27 19.35 -5.41
CA SER A 233 2.10 17.95 -5.79
C SER A 233 0.80 17.72 -6.55
N LEU A 234 0.85 16.73 -7.45
CA LEU A 234 -0.27 16.29 -8.27
C LEU A 234 -0.41 14.78 -8.13
N ARG A 235 -1.64 14.27 -8.11
CA ARG A 235 -1.95 12.85 -8.13
C ARG A 235 -3.10 12.58 -9.08
N TYR A 236 -2.95 11.50 -9.83
CA TYR A 236 -4.02 10.86 -10.56
C TYR A 236 -4.13 9.40 -10.11
N GLY A 237 -5.32 8.98 -9.72
CA GLY A 237 -5.66 7.61 -9.36
C GLY A 237 -6.83 7.09 -10.18
N LEU A 238 -6.81 5.80 -10.49
CA LEU A 238 -7.90 5.13 -11.19
C LEU A 238 -8.12 3.76 -10.55
N THR A 239 -9.38 3.43 -10.28
CA THR A 239 -9.81 2.08 -9.93
C THR A 239 -10.88 1.62 -10.90
N SER A 240 -10.71 0.44 -11.49
CA SER A 240 -11.62 -0.15 -12.46
C SER A 240 -11.97 -1.57 -12.03
N PRO A 241 -13.21 -1.81 -11.57
CA PRO A 241 -13.65 -3.14 -11.16
C PRO A 241 -13.80 -4.08 -12.35
N ASP A 242 -13.67 -5.37 -12.11
CA ASP A 242 -14.03 -6.41 -13.07
C ASP A 242 -15.55 -6.49 -13.24
N GLN A 243 -15.99 -6.99 -14.38
CA GLN A 243 -17.41 -7.11 -14.73
C GLN A 243 -18.22 -7.86 -13.66
N SER A 244 -17.62 -8.85 -13.00
CA SER A 244 -18.27 -9.65 -11.96
C SER A 244 -18.73 -8.88 -10.73
N ILE A 245 -18.16 -7.71 -10.47
CA ILE A 245 -18.48 -6.89 -9.30
C ILE A 245 -19.02 -5.49 -9.65
N THR A 246 -19.27 -5.20 -10.91
CA THR A 246 -19.80 -3.88 -11.35
C THR A 246 -21.19 -3.57 -10.83
N ALA A 247 -21.96 -4.60 -10.41
CA ALA A 247 -23.24 -4.41 -9.73
C ALA A 247 -23.10 -3.78 -8.32
N TYR A 248 -21.91 -3.88 -7.70
CA TYR A 248 -21.66 -3.42 -6.33
C TYR A 248 -20.75 -2.20 -6.26
N VAL A 249 -19.87 -2.02 -7.25
CA VAL A 249 -18.90 -0.94 -7.27
C VAL A 249 -18.63 -0.49 -8.70
N SER A 250 -18.47 0.82 -8.88
CA SER A 250 -18.16 1.41 -10.18
C SER A 250 -16.71 1.89 -10.26
N ARG A 251 -16.28 2.17 -11.50
CA ARG A 251 -14.99 2.82 -11.78
C ARG A 251 -14.93 4.17 -11.08
N LEU A 252 -13.77 4.52 -10.55
CA LEU A 252 -13.53 5.80 -9.90
C LEU A 252 -12.20 6.40 -10.36
N ASN A 253 -12.21 7.67 -10.73
CA ASN A 253 -11.02 8.49 -10.97
C ASN A 253 -10.81 9.42 -9.77
N GLU A 254 -9.56 9.61 -9.37
CA GLU A 254 -9.09 10.54 -8.34
C GLU A 254 -8.13 11.53 -8.99
N TYR A 255 -8.46 12.82 -8.93
CA TYR A 255 -7.59 13.93 -9.34
C TYR A 255 -7.29 14.76 -8.12
N MET A 256 -6.02 14.97 -7.79
CA MET A 256 -5.66 15.65 -6.55
C MET A 256 -4.52 16.62 -6.78
N VAL A 257 -4.65 17.80 -6.18
CA VAL A 257 -3.59 18.80 -6.07
C VAL A 257 -3.25 18.98 -4.59
N GLY A 258 -1.97 19.15 -4.29
CA GLY A 258 -1.51 19.31 -2.91
C GLY A 258 -0.45 20.38 -2.76
N TYR A 259 -0.40 20.95 -1.56
CA TYR A 259 0.66 21.82 -1.11
C TYR A 259 1.16 21.37 0.25
N SER A 260 2.49 21.31 0.41
CA SER A 260 3.14 20.94 1.66
C SER A 260 4.17 21.98 2.07
N HIS A 261 4.13 22.39 3.33
CA HIS A 261 5.17 23.18 3.95
C HIS A 261 5.93 22.34 4.98
N TYR A 262 7.23 22.17 4.76
CA TYR A 262 8.12 21.35 5.58
C TYR A 262 8.94 22.25 6.50
N PHE A 263 8.65 22.28 7.80
CA PHE A 263 9.48 22.95 8.80
C PHE A 263 10.75 22.15 9.09
N PHE A 264 10.59 20.84 9.25
CA PHE A 264 11.68 19.89 9.45
C PHE A 264 11.41 18.59 8.70
N ARG A 265 11.53 18.64 7.35
CA ARG A 265 11.23 17.51 6.46
C ARG A 265 9.85 16.91 6.80
N HIS A 266 9.74 15.56 6.81
CA HIS A 266 8.50 14.89 7.18
C HIS A 266 8.22 14.87 8.70
N ASN A 267 9.19 15.22 9.55
CA ASN A 267 9.00 15.16 11.00
C ASN A 267 8.12 16.31 11.53
N LEU A 268 8.16 17.47 10.86
CA LEU A 268 7.28 18.60 11.17
C LEU A 268 6.85 19.27 9.87
N LYS A 269 5.58 19.12 9.51
CA LYS A 269 5.02 19.66 8.27
C LYS A 269 3.55 20.01 8.40
N LEU A 270 3.10 20.94 7.57
CA LEU A 270 1.70 21.20 7.28
C LEU A 270 1.41 20.82 5.84
N GLN A 271 0.29 20.19 5.61
CA GLN A 271 -0.15 19.74 4.29
C GLN A 271 -1.61 20.12 4.08
N THR A 272 -1.93 20.52 2.86
CA THR A 272 -3.31 20.67 2.40
C THR A 272 -3.44 20.06 1.01
N ASP A 273 -4.55 19.41 0.75
CA ASP A 273 -4.88 18.90 -0.58
C ASP A 273 -6.36 19.07 -0.92
N ALA A 274 -6.63 19.18 -2.21
CA ALA A 274 -7.96 19.17 -2.77
C ALA A 274 -8.04 18.03 -3.78
N ALA A 275 -9.02 17.16 -3.62
CA ALA A 275 -9.27 16.01 -4.46
C ALA A 275 -10.64 16.10 -5.12
N TYR A 276 -10.70 15.80 -6.40
CA TYR A 276 -11.92 15.58 -7.16
C TYR A 276 -12.04 14.11 -7.52
N PHE A 277 -13.11 13.49 -7.06
CA PHE A 277 -13.44 12.10 -7.36
C PHE A 277 -14.56 12.08 -8.41
N ALA A 278 -14.36 11.33 -9.51
CA ALA A 278 -15.29 11.22 -10.61
C ALA A 278 -15.51 9.78 -11.03
N GLY A 279 -16.76 9.34 -10.99
CA GLY A 279 -17.19 8.02 -11.43
C GLY A 279 -18.68 7.99 -11.78
N PRO A 280 -19.16 6.92 -12.44
CA PRO A 280 -20.56 6.84 -12.88
C PRO A 280 -21.59 6.91 -11.73
N SER A 281 -21.21 6.46 -10.53
CA SER A 281 -22.12 6.38 -9.38
C SER A 281 -21.86 7.44 -8.33
N GLN A 282 -20.75 8.20 -8.44
CA GLN A 282 -20.39 9.21 -7.45
C GLN A 282 -19.46 10.26 -8.03
N GLU A 283 -19.69 11.49 -7.61
CA GLU A 283 -18.88 12.64 -7.94
C GLU A 283 -18.84 13.56 -6.74
N PHE A 284 -17.64 13.90 -6.23
CA PHE A 284 -17.52 14.79 -5.09
C PHE A 284 -16.13 15.44 -5.02
N LEU A 285 -16.10 16.60 -4.35
CA LEU A 285 -14.88 17.30 -3.96
C LEU A 285 -14.56 17.02 -2.49
N GLN A 286 -13.29 16.83 -2.20
CA GLN A 286 -12.79 16.71 -0.84
C GLN A 286 -11.60 17.63 -0.64
N TRP A 287 -11.62 18.39 0.43
CA TRP A 287 -10.49 19.21 0.87
C TRP A 287 -10.01 18.71 2.23
N ARG A 288 -8.68 18.63 2.40
CA ARG A 288 -8.07 18.16 3.63
C ARG A 288 -6.94 19.08 4.06
N PHE A 289 -6.77 19.18 5.38
CA PHE A 289 -5.64 19.85 6.01
C PHE A 289 -5.09 18.97 7.12
N THR A 290 -3.77 18.85 7.21
CA THR A 290 -3.11 18.00 8.21
C THR A 290 -1.81 18.64 8.70
N GLY A 291 -1.63 18.63 10.02
CA GLY A 291 -0.35 18.86 10.68
C GLY A 291 0.27 17.52 11.09
N VAL A 292 1.53 17.31 10.76
CA VAL A 292 2.27 16.09 11.13
C VAL A 292 3.41 16.47 12.04
N VAL A 293 3.47 15.81 13.20
CA VAL A 293 4.60 15.88 14.14
C VAL A 293 5.05 14.45 14.41
N THR A 294 6.33 14.16 14.18
CA THR A 294 6.95 12.86 14.45
C THR A 294 8.15 13.05 15.36
N PHE A 295 8.15 12.32 16.47
CA PHE A 295 9.19 12.35 17.50
C PHE A 295 10.20 11.22 17.33
#